data_824b0ce8507cad69ad082f270c2cd884
#
_entry.id   824b0ce8507cad69ad082f270c2cd884
#
_cell.length_a   1.000
_cell.length_b   1.000
_cell.length_c   1.000
_cell.angle_alpha   90.00
_cell.angle_beta   90.00
_cell.angle_gamma   90.00
#
_symmetry.space_group_name_H-M   'P 1'
#
loop_
_entity.id
_entity.type
_entity.pdbx_description
1 polymer ?
#
loop_
_entity_poly.entity_id
_entity_poly.type
_entity_poly.pdbx_seq_one_letter_code
_entity_poly.pdbx_strand_id
1 'polypeptide(L)'
;MSKRKAKPSTRNHQATKQTTTTSTAQPRHSATGRTARTHDGTTLVTHSIGALPILQRLLQRMRLNDFLQQHLPPEDGRTKVAAPRVLLLLLNNLLVSREPVYGVAEWAREFEPGLFDLRPEQIKQLNDDRVGRCLERVFRALNTNLIMDVVTHVVREFDISLDELHNDSTTVSFCGEYPGAESEKLLAGQMTPAITWGHSKDHRPDLKQLLYILTVTNDGGVPIYFQAASGNVVDDQTHQATWKLMAELTGRKDFVYVADCKLATTEQMRDIAGRGGRFITVLPATRKENATFRTRLVEQPKSIKWHVLYQEVDEDNNVTDVMQACTDEHATKEGFRLFWYRSLRKQASDAAARATRLERAIKELTALRERLASPRTRFRLRAKVAEAVDAILDEHSVRELLPVETRELEEETFRQATRGRPSKKTKYVRQVQTRFTIRWEVNGVRLAREAAGDGVFPLLTNLAEWTARDVLDAYKRQPIIEKRFSQLKTDFRVAPVYLQNVERIVGLLAVYFFALMVQSLLERELRRAMSESHLAELPLYPEGRPCSRPTTRRVLDYFAPLSSHTLTTSPTSTTITTELTPLHRRILQLLGVPTAAYDQ
;
A
#
# COMPACT_ATOMS: atom_id res chain seq x y z
N MET A 1 -53.13 8.77 -42.32
CA MET A 1 -53.45 9.78 -41.28
C MET A 1 -52.32 9.82 -40.24
N SER A 2 -51.56 10.89 -40.26
CA SER A 2 -50.32 11.13 -39.57
C SER A 2 -50.52 11.43 -38.08
N LYS A 3 -49.75 10.77 -37.18
CA LYS A 3 -49.61 11.21 -35.78
C LYS A 3 -48.18 11.63 -35.52
N ARG A 4 -47.97 12.93 -35.34
CA ARG A 4 -46.72 13.55 -34.92
C ARG A 4 -46.40 13.16 -33.46
N LYS A 5 -45.18 12.70 -33.21
CA LYS A 5 -44.59 12.52 -31.88
C LYS A 5 -43.95 13.83 -31.44
N ALA A 6 -44.31 14.30 -30.25
CA ALA A 6 -43.66 15.42 -29.58
C ALA A 6 -42.45 14.93 -28.80
N LYS A 7 -41.32 15.65 -28.90
CA LYS A 7 -40.10 15.46 -28.09
C LYS A 7 -40.24 16.18 -26.73
N PRO A 8 -39.73 15.63 -25.62
CA PRO A 8 -39.59 16.37 -24.38
C PRO A 8 -38.26 17.15 -24.35
N SER A 9 -38.37 18.40 -23.94
CA SER A 9 -37.29 19.35 -23.69
C SER A 9 -36.43 18.96 -22.50
N THR A 10 -35.14 18.87 -22.70
CA THR A 10 -34.13 18.73 -21.62
C THR A 10 -33.79 20.11 -21.06
N ARG A 11 -34.11 20.37 -19.78
CA ARG A 11 -33.56 21.47 -19.01
C ARG A 11 -32.28 21.05 -18.33
N ASN A 12 -31.16 21.64 -18.72
CA ASN A 12 -29.86 21.62 -18.05
C ASN A 12 -29.97 22.34 -16.70
N HIS A 13 -29.64 21.62 -15.61
CA HIS A 13 -29.20 22.23 -14.39
C HIS A 13 -27.70 21.97 -14.23
N GLN A 14 -26.91 22.99 -14.53
CA GLN A 14 -25.50 23.07 -14.13
C GLN A 14 -25.45 23.27 -12.61
N ALA A 15 -24.93 22.27 -11.90
CA ALA A 15 -24.47 22.41 -10.53
C ALA A 15 -22.93 22.46 -10.55
N THR A 16 -22.42 23.66 -10.38
CA THR A 16 -21.00 23.97 -10.21
C THR A 16 -20.54 23.41 -8.86
N LYS A 17 -19.84 22.27 -8.87
CA LYS A 17 -19.01 21.85 -7.73
C LYS A 17 -17.56 22.19 -8.06
N GLN A 18 -17.08 23.25 -7.47
CA GLN A 18 -15.65 23.52 -7.35
C GLN A 18 -15.04 22.48 -6.40
N THR A 19 -14.38 21.51 -6.97
CA THR A 19 -13.41 20.66 -6.27
C THR A 19 -12.03 21.18 -6.63
N THR A 20 -11.41 21.89 -5.73
CA THR A 20 -10.01 22.26 -5.76
C THR A 20 -9.18 20.99 -5.56
N THR A 21 -8.91 20.26 -6.63
CA THR A 21 -7.83 19.29 -6.71
C THR A 21 -6.57 20.05 -7.09
N THR A 22 -5.70 20.30 -6.12
CA THR A 22 -4.30 20.66 -6.37
C THR A 22 -3.62 19.45 -7.01
N SER A 23 -3.77 19.33 -8.32
CA SER A 23 -2.94 18.48 -9.15
C SER A 23 -1.58 19.16 -9.25
N THR A 24 -0.60 18.69 -8.48
CA THR A 24 0.82 18.88 -8.79
C THR A 24 1.10 18.10 -10.07
N ALA A 25 0.79 18.71 -11.22
CA ALA A 25 1.25 18.24 -12.50
C ALA A 25 2.78 18.36 -12.51
N GLN A 26 3.48 17.22 -12.34
CA GLN A 26 4.87 17.14 -12.74
C GLN A 26 4.98 17.53 -14.21
N PRO A 27 6.03 18.29 -14.59
CA PRO A 27 6.24 18.62 -15.99
C PRO A 27 6.35 17.31 -16.78
N ARG A 28 5.48 17.13 -17.75
CA ARG A 28 5.60 16.08 -18.75
C ARG A 28 6.91 16.36 -19.49
N HIS A 29 7.95 15.60 -19.19
CA HIS A 29 9.13 15.56 -20.02
C HIS A 29 8.76 14.83 -21.31
N SER A 30 8.21 15.57 -22.27
CA SER A 30 8.15 15.14 -23.66
C SER A 30 9.53 15.42 -24.28
N ALA A 31 10.46 14.55 -24.05
CA ALA A 31 11.72 14.52 -24.75
C ALA A 31 11.84 13.21 -25.50
N THR A 32 11.17 13.09 -26.63
CA THR A 32 11.66 12.25 -27.72
C THR A 32 13.11 12.65 -27.98
N GLY A 33 14.02 11.70 -28.21
CA GLY A 33 15.40 11.97 -28.59
C GLY A 33 15.41 13.14 -29.59
N ARG A 34 15.71 14.36 -29.13
CA ARG A 34 15.51 15.57 -29.92
C ARG A 34 16.61 15.62 -30.96
N THR A 35 16.26 15.30 -32.19
CA THR A 35 17.14 15.55 -33.31
C THR A 35 16.89 16.98 -33.78
N ALA A 36 17.82 17.88 -33.53
CA ALA A 36 17.85 19.19 -34.15
C ALA A 36 18.78 19.14 -35.38
N ARG A 37 18.36 19.74 -36.49
CA ARG A 37 19.18 19.91 -37.70
C ARG A 37 19.40 21.41 -37.95
N THR A 38 20.64 21.77 -38.24
CA THR A 38 20.99 23.11 -38.70
C THR A 38 20.93 23.18 -40.23
N HIS A 39 20.95 24.40 -40.78
CA HIS A 39 20.91 24.62 -42.23
C HIS A 39 22.13 24.06 -42.97
N ASP A 40 23.25 23.88 -42.31
CA ASP A 40 24.49 23.32 -42.86
C ASP A 40 24.58 21.78 -42.80
N GLY A 41 23.48 21.10 -42.42
CA GLY A 41 23.41 19.64 -42.35
C GLY A 41 23.96 19.03 -41.06
N THR A 42 24.39 19.84 -40.07
CA THR A 42 24.78 19.37 -38.75
C THR A 42 23.56 18.82 -37.98
N THR A 43 23.69 17.66 -37.41
CA THR A 43 22.62 17.04 -36.58
C THR A 43 23.07 16.91 -35.16
N LEU A 44 22.19 17.29 -34.22
CA LEU A 44 22.36 17.08 -32.77
C LEU A 44 21.33 16.06 -32.29
N VAL A 45 21.81 14.96 -31.74
CA VAL A 45 20.98 13.94 -31.10
C VAL A 45 21.23 13.95 -29.59
N THR A 46 20.17 14.02 -28.81
CA THR A 46 20.28 14.02 -27.34
C THR A 46 19.60 12.77 -26.80
N HIS A 47 20.31 12.02 -25.97
CA HIS A 47 19.77 10.89 -25.22
C HIS A 47 19.93 11.11 -23.71
N SER A 48 18.94 10.69 -22.94
CA SER A 48 19.02 10.68 -21.49
C SER A 48 19.93 9.54 -21.03
N ILE A 49 20.71 9.78 -19.98
CA ILE A 49 21.46 8.76 -19.24
C ILE A 49 20.77 8.52 -17.88
N GLY A 50 20.46 9.60 -17.18
CA GLY A 50 19.78 9.58 -15.91
C GLY A 50 20.50 8.71 -14.86
N ALA A 51 19.75 8.00 -14.07
CA ALA A 51 20.26 7.08 -13.05
C ALA A 51 20.43 5.63 -13.55
N LEU A 52 20.29 5.37 -14.86
CA LEU A 52 20.37 3.99 -15.39
C LEU A 52 21.69 3.28 -15.07
N PRO A 53 22.88 3.91 -15.11
CA PRO A 53 24.12 3.24 -14.72
C PRO A 53 24.13 2.75 -13.27
N ILE A 54 23.50 3.50 -12.34
CA ILE A 54 23.32 3.07 -10.94
C ILE A 54 22.44 1.83 -10.87
N LEU A 55 21.30 1.84 -11.58
CA LEU A 55 20.38 0.69 -11.61
C LEU A 55 21.02 -0.53 -12.26
N GLN A 56 21.73 -0.34 -13.36
CA GLN A 56 22.50 -1.43 -14.01
C GLN A 56 23.50 -2.06 -13.05
N ARG A 57 24.27 -1.26 -12.29
CA ARG A 57 25.21 -1.79 -11.31
C ARG A 57 24.54 -2.65 -10.25
N LEU A 58 23.38 -2.24 -9.73
CA LEU A 58 22.61 -3.03 -8.79
C LEU A 58 22.08 -4.32 -9.43
N LEU A 59 21.48 -4.24 -10.61
CA LEU A 59 20.96 -5.39 -11.34
C LEU A 59 22.06 -6.41 -11.69
N GLN A 60 23.28 -5.95 -12.02
CA GLN A 60 24.46 -6.80 -12.22
C GLN A 60 24.87 -7.50 -10.91
N ARG A 61 24.96 -6.78 -9.79
CA ARG A 61 25.24 -7.37 -8.48
C ARG A 61 24.17 -8.39 -8.07
N MET A 62 22.89 -8.12 -8.36
CA MET A 62 21.79 -9.06 -8.15
C MET A 62 21.85 -10.27 -9.10
N ARG A 63 22.67 -10.25 -10.16
CA ARG A 63 22.73 -11.25 -11.24
C ARG A 63 21.35 -11.58 -11.82
N LEU A 64 20.43 -10.59 -11.81
CA LEU A 64 19.03 -10.83 -12.17
C LEU A 64 18.90 -11.32 -13.63
N ASN A 65 19.74 -10.81 -14.55
CA ASN A 65 19.76 -11.28 -15.93
C ASN A 65 20.08 -12.79 -16.03
N ASP A 66 21.07 -13.27 -15.27
CA ASP A 66 21.52 -14.66 -15.29
C ASP A 66 20.42 -15.59 -14.78
N PHE A 67 19.80 -15.22 -13.65
CA PHE A 67 18.69 -16.00 -13.09
C PHE A 67 17.47 -16.01 -14.02
N LEU A 68 17.15 -14.89 -14.66
CA LEU A 68 16.09 -14.86 -15.66
C LEU A 68 16.44 -15.76 -16.86
N GLN A 69 17.68 -15.76 -17.34
CA GLN A 69 18.10 -16.67 -18.40
C GLN A 69 18.01 -18.14 -18.00
N GLN A 70 18.36 -18.46 -16.77
CA GLN A 70 18.32 -19.83 -16.23
C GLN A 70 16.90 -20.38 -16.06
N HIS A 71 15.98 -19.56 -15.55
CA HIS A 71 14.66 -20.01 -15.09
C HIS A 71 13.53 -19.78 -16.09
N LEU A 72 13.65 -18.78 -16.98
CA LEU A 72 12.61 -18.56 -17.97
C LEU A 72 12.54 -19.71 -18.97
N PRO A 73 11.33 -20.16 -19.36
CA PRO A 73 11.18 -21.14 -20.43
C PRO A 73 11.93 -20.72 -21.71
N PRO A 74 12.52 -21.64 -22.47
CA PRO A 74 13.25 -21.34 -23.68
C PRO A 74 12.38 -20.61 -24.72
N GLU A 75 13.00 -19.73 -25.51
CA GLU A 75 12.33 -18.98 -26.56
C GLU A 75 12.53 -19.64 -27.93
N ASP A 76 11.60 -19.37 -28.84
CA ASP A 76 11.74 -19.72 -30.25
C ASP A 76 12.96 -18.97 -30.85
N GLY A 77 13.75 -19.64 -31.71
CA GLY A 77 14.90 -19.05 -32.40
C GLY A 77 14.58 -17.83 -33.29
N ARG A 78 13.29 -17.56 -33.55
CA ARG A 78 12.83 -16.35 -34.26
C ARG A 78 12.76 -15.11 -33.36
N THR A 79 12.97 -15.27 -32.07
CA THR A 79 12.87 -14.17 -31.10
C THR A 79 14.05 -13.19 -31.33
N LYS A 80 13.73 -11.94 -31.63
CA LYS A 80 14.72 -10.90 -31.93
C LYS A 80 15.28 -10.19 -30.70
N VAL A 81 14.52 -10.17 -29.61
CA VAL A 81 14.91 -9.58 -28.31
C VAL A 81 14.60 -10.58 -27.21
N ALA A 82 15.63 -11.06 -26.52
CA ALA A 82 15.48 -12.07 -25.45
C ALA A 82 14.60 -11.57 -24.29
N ALA A 83 13.77 -12.45 -23.72
CA ALA A 83 12.86 -12.11 -22.63
C ALA A 83 13.55 -11.48 -21.41
N PRO A 84 14.72 -11.94 -20.93
CA PRO A 84 15.42 -11.29 -19.83
C PRO A 84 15.68 -9.80 -20.09
N ARG A 85 16.12 -9.43 -21.30
CA ARG A 85 16.38 -8.02 -21.67
C ARG A 85 15.10 -7.18 -21.68
N VAL A 86 13.99 -7.72 -22.20
CA VAL A 86 12.69 -7.06 -22.17
C VAL A 86 12.22 -6.82 -20.74
N LEU A 87 12.40 -7.81 -19.86
CA LEU A 87 12.01 -7.72 -18.45
C LEU A 87 12.88 -6.73 -17.68
N LEU A 88 14.20 -6.71 -17.91
CA LEU A 88 15.09 -5.72 -17.30
C LEU A 88 14.78 -4.29 -17.79
N LEU A 89 14.43 -4.13 -19.06
CA LEU A 89 14.00 -2.85 -19.59
C LEU A 89 12.67 -2.41 -18.95
N LEU A 90 11.69 -3.31 -18.82
CA LEU A 90 10.45 -3.03 -18.10
C LEU A 90 10.71 -2.65 -16.63
N LEU A 91 11.62 -3.35 -15.96
CA LEU A 91 12.01 -3.06 -14.59
C LEU A 91 12.64 -1.66 -14.45
N ASN A 92 13.54 -1.29 -15.36
CA ASN A 92 14.11 0.07 -15.40
C ASN A 92 13.02 1.13 -15.65
N ASN A 93 12.07 0.85 -16.55
CA ASN A 93 10.93 1.75 -16.77
C ASN A 93 10.10 1.95 -15.49
N LEU A 94 9.78 0.88 -14.76
CA LEU A 94 9.03 0.97 -13.50
C LEU A 94 9.76 1.81 -12.45
N LEU A 95 11.08 1.71 -12.38
CA LEU A 95 11.90 2.47 -11.42
C LEU A 95 12.02 3.96 -11.80
N VAL A 96 12.19 4.27 -13.08
CA VAL A 96 12.53 5.62 -13.55
C VAL A 96 11.28 6.43 -13.88
N SER A 97 10.41 5.95 -14.79
CA SER A 97 9.36 6.76 -15.41
C SER A 97 7.95 6.22 -15.25
N ARG A 98 7.79 4.87 -15.20
CA ARG A 98 6.48 4.20 -15.09
C ARG A 98 5.57 4.44 -16.29
N GLU A 99 6.17 4.50 -17.47
CA GLU A 99 5.36 4.55 -18.68
C GLU A 99 4.56 3.25 -18.82
N PRO A 100 3.33 3.32 -19.35
CA PRO A 100 2.51 2.14 -19.59
C PRO A 100 3.23 1.13 -20.49
N VAL A 101 2.87 -0.15 -20.38
CA VAL A 101 3.51 -1.25 -21.14
C VAL A 101 3.57 -0.96 -22.64
N TYR A 102 2.53 -0.34 -23.22
CA TYR A 102 2.51 0.03 -24.64
C TYR A 102 3.47 1.18 -25.00
N GLY A 103 3.86 2.02 -24.03
CA GLY A 103 4.79 3.15 -24.20
C GLY A 103 6.26 2.82 -23.94
N VAL A 104 6.57 1.60 -23.46
CA VAL A 104 7.92 1.21 -23.01
C VAL A 104 8.96 1.35 -24.15
N ALA A 105 8.60 1.05 -25.39
CA ALA A 105 9.50 1.19 -26.52
C ALA A 105 9.81 2.67 -26.85
N GLU A 106 8.83 3.56 -26.74
CA GLU A 106 9.01 5.00 -26.95
C GLU A 106 9.88 5.59 -25.84
N TRP A 107 9.58 5.23 -24.60
CA TRP A 107 10.38 5.62 -23.46
C TRP A 107 11.85 5.17 -23.60
N ALA A 108 12.10 3.92 -24.00
CA ALA A 108 13.46 3.41 -24.14
C ALA A 108 14.28 4.15 -25.22
N ARG A 109 13.62 4.72 -26.24
CA ARG A 109 14.31 5.53 -27.29
C ARG A 109 14.79 6.89 -26.80
N GLU A 110 14.29 7.37 -25.67
CA GLU A 110 14.75 8.62 -25.07
C GLU A 110 16.12 8.48 -24.40
N PHE A 111 16.53 7.24 -24.11
CA PHE A 111 17.77 6.91 -23.43
C PHE A 111 18.83 6.43 -24.43
N GLU A 112 20.09 6.52 -23.97
CA GLU A 112 21.23 5.95 -24.71
C GLU A 112 21.01 4.43 -24.89
N PRO A 113 20.95 3.92 -26.14
CA PRO A 113 20.60 2.52 -26.40
C PRO A 113 21.54 1.50 -25.74
N GLY A 114 22.81 1.84 -25.58
CA GLY A 114 23.81 1.02 -24.91
C GLY A 114 23.46 0.69 -23.47
N LEU A 115 22.69 1.55 -22.79
CA LEU A 115 22.27 1.35 -21.42
C LEU A 115 21.28 0.19 -21.22
N PHE A 116 20.64 -0.29 -22.27
CA PHE A 116 19.73 -1.44 -22.19
C PHE A 116 20.34 -2.72 -22.79
N ASP A 117 21.58 -2.64 -23.25
CA ASP A 117 22.21 -3.72 -24.01
C ASP A 117 21.33 -4.17 -25.22
N LEU A 118 20.69 -3.20 -25.85
CA LEU A 118 19.81 -3.35 -27.00
C LEU A 118 20.21 -2.39 -28.13
N ARG A 119 20.14 -2.90 -29.37
CA ARG A 119 20.32 -2.05 -30.55
C ARG A 119 19.03 -1.26 -30.83
N PRO A 120 19.11 -0.07 -31.46
CA PRO A 120 17.92 0.75 -31.77
C PRO A 120 16.83 0.01 -32.56
N GLU A 121 17.23 -0.91 -33.45
CA GLU A 121 16.31 -1.75 -34.23
C GLU A 121 15.57 -2.77 -33.35
N GLN A 122 16.20 -3.23 -32.28
CA GLN A 122 15.57 -4.15 -31.31
C GLN A 122 14.56 -3.42 -30.43
N ILE A 123 14.85 -2.18 -30.02
CA ILE A 123 13.92 -1.35 -29.26
C ILE A 123 12.64 -1.07 -30.07
N LYS A 124 12.75 -0.84 -31.39
CA LYS A 124 11.58 -0.64 -32.27
C LYS A 124 10.65 -1.85 -32.36
N GLN A 125 11.12 -3.04 -31.97
CA GLN A 125 10.34 -4.28 -32.03
C GLN A 125 9.63 -4.60 -30.71
N LEU A 126 9.86 -3.80 -29.68
CA LEU A 126 9.16 -3.91 -28.42
C LEU A 126 7.74 -3.38 -28.58
N ASN A 127 6.77 -4.19 -28.21
CA ASN A 127 5.37 -3.82 -28.15
C ASN A 127 4.73 -4.47 -26.91
N ASP A 128 3.51 -4.10 -26.59
CA ASP A 128 2.76 -4.59 -25.45
C ASP A 128 2.56 -6.11 -25.47
N ASP A 129 2.34 -6.70 -26.65
CA ASP A 129 2.21 -8.15 -26.80
C ASP A 129 3.53 -8.89 -26.51
N ARG A 130 4.68 -8.33 -26.99
CA ARG A 130 6.00 -8.89 -26.66
C ARG A 130 6.27 -8.83 -25.15
N VAL A 131 6.00 -7.70 -24.52
CA VAL A 131 6.13 -7.55 -23.06
C VAL A 131 5.18 -8.51 -22.34
N GLY A 132 3.93 -8.61 -22.78
CA GLY A 132 2.94 -9.53 -22.22
C GLY A 132 3.39 -10.99 -22.26
N ARG A 133 3.95 -11.46 -23.39
CA ARG A 133 4.51 -12.81 -23.48
C ARG A 133 5.74 -13.02 -22.58
N CYS A 134 6.53 -11.99 -22.33
CA CYS A 134 7.61 -12.07 -21.34
C CYS A 134 7.07 -12.22 -19.92
N LEU A 135 5.98 -11.51 -19.57
CA LEU A 135 5.31 -11.64 -18.28
C LEU A 135 4.70 -13.04 -18.07
N GLU A 136 4.10 -13.64 -19.12
CA GLU A 136 3.64 -15.05 -19.06
C GLU A 136 4.80 -16.02 -18.77
N ARG A 137 5.99 -15.75 -19.32
CA ARG A 137 7.18 -16.55 -19.03
C ARG A 137 7.65 -16.39 -17.58
N VAL A 138 7.60 -15.17 -17.03
CA VAL A 138 7.87 -14.95 -15.61
C VAL A 138 6.89 -15.75 -14.76
N PHE A 139 5.58 -15.67 -15.05
CA PHE A 139 4.58 -16.48 -14.36
C PHE A 139 4.98 -17.97 -14.32
N ARG A 140 5.32 -18.54 -15.46
CA ARG A 140 5.75 -19.96 -15.54
C ARG A 140 7.03 -20.25 -14.75
N ALA A 141 7.95 -19.29 -14.70
CA ALA A 141 9.20 -19.41 -13.95
C ALA A 141 9.01 -19.30 -12.42
N LEU A 142 7.89 -18.78 -11.94
CA LEU A 142 7.60 -18.75 -10.50
C LEU A 142 7.50 -20.14 -9.86
N ASN A 143 7.23 -21.17 -10.66
CA ASN A 143 7.28 -22.57 -10.22
C ASN A 143 8.70 -23.15 -10.14
N THR A 144 9.69 -22.43 -10.66
CA THR A 144 11.07 -22.90 -10.73
C THR A 144 11.88 -22.09 -9.74
N ASN A 145 12.06 -22.24 -8.63
CA ASN A 145 12.90 -21.55 -7.63
C ASN A 145 13.48 -20.16 -8.01
N LEU A 146 12.99 -19.49 -9.06
CA LEU A 146 13.52 -18.20 -9.54
C LEU A 146 13.65 -17.18 -8.40
N ILE A 147 12.58 -17.00 -7.63
CA ILE A 147 12.60 -16.04 -6.51
C ILE A 147 13.59 -16.49 -5.45
N MET A 148 13.60 -17.78 -5.11
CA MET A 148 14.48 -18.34 -4.08
C MET A 148 15.96 -18.16 -4.44
N ASP A 149 16.33 -18.42 -5.69
CA ASP A 149 17.73 -18.32 -6.15
C ASP A 149 18.18 -16.85 -6.20
N VAL A 150 17.33 -15.94 -6.72
CA VAL A 150 17.63 -14.50 -6.70
C VAL A 150 17.78 -14.00 -5.27
N VAL A 151 16.84 -14.32 -4.37
CA VAL A 151 16.86 -13.86 -2.98
C VAL A 151 18.06 -14.43 -2.25
N THR A 152 18.35 -15.72 -2.39
CA THR A 152 19.52 -16.36 -1.77
C THR A 152 20.83 -15.70 -2.21
N HIS A 153 20.96 -15.38 -3.50
CA HIS A 153 22.11 -14.65 -4.01
C HIS A 153 22.17 -13.23 -3.45
N VAL A 154 21.06 -12.48 -3.49
CA VAL A 154 20.99 -11.10 -3.00
C VAL A 154 21.34 -11.03 -1.51
N VAL A 155 20.80 -11.93 -0.69
CA VAL A 155 21.11 -11.99 0.74
C VAL A 155 22.61 -12.14 0.99
N ARG A 156 23.28 -13.03 0.23
CA ARG A 156 24.72 -13.25 0.35
C ARG A 156 25.55 -12.10 -0.22
N GLU A 157 25.20 -11.60 -1.42
CA GLU A 157 25.93 -10.54 -2.10
C GLU A 157 25.93 -9.23 -1.33
N PHE A 158 24.79 -8.90 -0.69
CA PHE A 158 24.61 -7.65 0.04
C PHE A 158 24.76 -7.80 1.55
N ASP A 159 25.07 -8.99 2.06
CA ASP A 159 25.21 -9.29 3.49
C ASP A 159 23.97 -8.83 4.29
N ILE A 160 22.81 -9.36 3.90
CA ILE A 160 21.53 -8.97 4.48
C ILE A 160 21.21 -9.86 5.68
N SER A 161 20.94 -9.25 6.86
CA SER A 161 20.46 -10.00 8.02
C SER A 161 19.04 -10.52 7.80
N LEU A 162 18.85 -11.80 8.13
CA LEU A 162 17.57 -12.51 8.13
C LEU A 162 17.06 -12.82 9.55
N ASP A 163 17.58 -12.15 10.59
CA ASP A 163 17.22 -12.41 11.98
C ASP A 163 15.80 -11.99 12.34
N GLU A 164 15.25 -11.03 11.60
CA GLU A 164 13.91 -10.52 11.82
C GLU A 164 13.22 -10.26 10.48
N LEU A 165 12.06 -10.89 10.29
CA LEU A 165 11.27 -10.85 9.06
C LEU A 165 9.87 -10.31 9.35
N HIS A 166 9.45 -9.33 8.57
CA HIS A 166 8.11 -8.73 8.64
C HIS A 166 7.25 -9.22 7.49
N ASN A 167 6.06 -9.73 7.81
CA ASN A 167 5.10 -10.18 6.82
C ASN A 167 3.77 -9.44 6.96
N ASP A 168 3.22 -9.02 5.85
CA ASP A 168 1.88 -8.44 5.74
C ASP A 168 1.38 -8.58 4.29
N SER A 169 0.13 -8.25 4.05
CA SER A 169 -0.50 -8.23 2.74
C SER A 169 -1.08 -6.87 2.41
N THR A 170 -1.25 -6.60 1.12
CA THR A 170 -2.04 -5.46 0.65
C THR A 170 -2.92 -5.87 -0.51
N THR A 171 -3.95 -5.07 -0.81
CA THR A 171 -4.81 -5.30 -1.97
C THR A 171 -4.27 -4.60 -3.20
N VAL A 172 -4.40 -5.26 -4.36
CA VAL A 172 -4.28 -4.64 -5.68
C VAL A 172 -5.66 -4.68 -6.32
N SER A 173 -6.24 -3.52 -6.56
CA SER A 173 -7.62 -3.36 -7.05
C SER A 173 -7.67 -3.35 -8.57
N PHE A 174 -8.73 -3.92 -9.14
CA PHE A 174 -8.95 -4.08 -10.57
C PHE A 174 -10.25 -3.41 -10.99
N CYS A 175 -10.20 -2.61 -12.05
CA CYS A 175 -11.35 -1.97 -12.67
C CYS A 175 -11.78 -2.77 -13.90
N GLY A 176 -13.01 -3.26 -13.93
CA GLY A 176 -13.58 -4.01 -15.06
C GLY A 176 -13.91 -5.46 -14.75
N GLU A 177 -14.31 -6.15 -15.85
CA GLU A 177 -14.72 -7.56 -15.76
C GLU A 177 -13.56 -8.47 -16.01
N TYR A 178 -13.01 -9.26 -15.46
CA TYR A 178 -11.89 -10.17 -15.79
C TYR A 178 -12.44 -11.57 -16.10
N PRO A 179 -13.11 -11.78 -17.27
CA PRO A 179 -13.73 -13.04 -17.59
C PRO A 179 -12.66 -14.14 -17.67
N GLY A 180 -12.92 -15.24 -16.98
CA GLY A 180 -11.97 -16.34 -16.92
C GLY A 180 -10.91 -16.26 -15.83
N ALA A 181 -10.82 -15.15 -15.08
CA ALA A 181 -9.97 -14.99 -13.90
C ALA A 181 -10.75 -14.98 -12.57
N GLU A 182 -12.04 -15.30 -12.58
CA GLU A 182 -12.93 -15.25 -11.41
C GLU A 182 -12.77 -16.45 -10.46
N SER A 183 -12.09 -17.50 -10.91
CA SER A 183 -11.80 -18.69 -10.13
C SER A 183 -10.34 -19.12 -10.32
N GLU A 184 -9.80 -19.77 -9.33
CA GLU A 184 -8.48 -20.38 -9.42
C GLU A 184 -8.45 -21.45 -10.50
N LYS A 185 -7.38 -21.50 -11.28
CA LYS A 185 -7.18 -22.47 -12.36
C LYS A 185 -5.76 -22.98 -12.36
N LEU A 186 -5.60 -24.24 -12.70
CA LEU A 186 -4.27 -24.81 -12.91
C LEU A 186 -3.77 -24.41 -14.31
N LEU A 187 -2.78 -23.54 -14.40
CA LEU A 187 -2.14 -23.13 -15.64
C LEU A 187 -0.64 -23.33 -15.54
N ALA A 188 -0.04 -23.95 -16.53
CA ALA A 188 1.39 -24.23 -16.56
C ALA A 188 1.95 -24.90 -15.28
N GLY A 189 1.16 -25.77 -14.65
CA GLY A 189 1.56 -26.49 -13.43
C GLY A 189 1.43 -25.72 -12.13
N GLN A 190 0.85 -24.52 -12.13
CA GLN A 190 0.59 -23.73 -10.92
C GLN A 190 -0.83 -23.19 -10.88
N MET A 191 -1.34 -22.96 -9.67
CA MET A 191 -2.65 -22.35 -9.48
C MET A 191 -2.58 -20.84 -9.74
N THR A 192 -3.44 -20.33 -10.61
CA THR A 192 -3.64 -18.90 -10.76
C THR A 192 -4.56 -18.38 -9.66
N PRO A 193 -4.28 -17.18 -9.11
CA PRO A 193 -5.21 -16.58 -8.16
C PRO A 193 -6.49 -16.08 -8.86
N ALA A 194 -7.61 -16.09 -8.13
CA ALA A 194 -8.86 -15.53 -8.59
C ALA A 194 -8.94 -14.01 -8.35
N ILE A 195 -9.25 -13.26 -9.42
CA ILE A 195 -9.56 -11.82 -9.33
C ILE A 195 -11.03 -11.69 -8.94
N THR A 196 -11.30 -11.46 -7.67
CA THR A 196 -12.64 -11.47 -7.10
C THR A 196 -12.82 -10.44 -5.99
N TRP A 197 -14.04 -10.26 -5.50
CA TRP A 197 -14.33 -9.40 -4.37
C TRP A 197 -13.84 -10.00 -3.07
N GLY A 198 -13.39 -9.14 -2.15
CA GLY A 198 -12.91 -9.52 -0.83
C GLY A 198 -12.84 -8.31 0.11
N HIS A 199 -12.19 -8.49 1.25
CA HIS A 199 -11.98 -7.39 2.19
C HIS A 199 -10.92 -6.42 1.64
N SER A 200 -11.38 -5.27 1.14
CA SER A 200 -10.48 -4.28 0.52
C SER A 200 -9.76 -3.46 1.58
N LYS A 201 -8.43 -3.55 1.62
CA LYS A 201 -7.58 -2.67 2.45
C LYS A 201 -7.54 -1.22 1.93
N ASP A 202 -8.05 -0.97 0.70
CA ASP A 202 -8.13 0.36 0.08
C ASP A 202 -9.53 1.00 0.24
N HIS A 203 -10.41 0.40 1.05
CA HIS A 203 -11.79 0.84 1.24
C HIS A 203 -12.59 0.94 -0.09
N ARG A 204 -12.29 0.05 -1.04
CA ARG A 204 -12.98 -0.08 -2.33
C ARG A 204 -13.65 -1.45 -2.47
N PRO A 205 -14.72 -1.72 -1.66
CA PRO A 205 -15.42 -3.00 -1.72
C PRO A 205 -16.18 -3.21 -3.04
N ASP A 206 -16.32 -2.15 -3.84
CA ASP A 206 -16.92 -2.14 -5.18
C ASP A 206 -16.01 -2.73 -6.26
N LEU A 207 -14.70 -2.89 -6.00
CA LEU A 207 -13.72 -3.40 -6.95
C LEU A 207 -13.31 -4.83 -6.65
N LYS A 208 -13.06 -5.60 -7.72
CA LYS A 208 -12.36 -6.89 -7.63
C LYS A 208 -10.91 -6.64 -7.24
N GLN A 209 -10.26 -7.62 -6.62
CA GLN A 209 -8.90 -7.48 -6.09
C GLN A 209 -8.11 -8.78 -6.17
N LEU A 210 -6.80 -8.67 -6.03
CA LEU A 210 -5.87 -9.71 -5.59
C LEU A 210 -5.19 -9.26 -4.29
N LEU A 211 -4.75 -10.22 -3.49
CA LEU A 211 -3.86 -9.95 -2.39
C LEU A 211 -2.41 -10.03 -2.87
N TYR A 212 -1.61 -9.04 -2.48
CA TYR A 212 -0.17 -9.00 -2.63
C TYR A 212 0.47 -9.19 -1.26
N ILE A 213 0.88 -10.42 -0.97
CA ILE A 213 1.53 -10.81 0.28
C ILE A 213 3.02 -10.56 0.10
N LEU A 214 3.64 -9.91 1.08
CA LEU A 214 5.06 -9.55 1.03
C LEU A 214 5.74 -9.94 2.35
N THR A 215 6.98 -10.43 2.26
CA THR A 215 7.87 -10.58 3.42
C THR A 215 9.12 -9.77 3.16
N VAL A 216 9.51 -8.95 4.14
CA VAL A 216 10.70 -8.10 4.07
C VAL A 216 11.59 -8.32 5.28
N THR A 217 12.89 -8.06 5.12
CA THR A 217 13.84 -8.10 6.23
C THR A 217 13.75 -6.82 7.06
N ASN A 218 14.12 -6.90 8.32
CA ASN A 218 14.37 -5.70 9.15
C ASN A 218 15.52 -4.86 8.58
N ASP A 219 16.54 -5.50 8.00
CA ASP A 219 17.71 -4.87 7.42
C ASP A 219 17.40 -4.21 6.07
N GLY A 220 17.02 -2.95 6.11
CA GLY A 220 16.69 -2.14 4.94
C GLY A 220 15.29 -2.37 4.35
N GLY A 221 14.49 -3.27 4.91
CA GLY A 221 13.19 -3.64 4.36
C GLY A 221 13.28 -4.28 2.98
N VAL A 222 14.30 -5.10 2.77
CA VAL A 222 14.52 -5.78 1.49
C VAL A 222 13.47 -6.87 1.33
N PRO A 223 12.68 -6.87 0.23
CA PRO A 223 11.75 -7.94 -0.08
C PRO A 223 12.49 -9.26 -0.30
N ILE A 224 12.06 -10.32 0.39
CA ILE A 224 12.63 -11.67 0.24
C ILE A 224 11.61 -12.69 -0.25
N TYR A 225 10.33 -12.35 -0.20
CA TYR A 225 9.27 -13.19 -0.72
C TYR A 225 8.05 -12.37 -1.08
N PHE A 226 7.34 -12.78 -2.14
CA PHE A 226 6.00 -12.31 -2.44
C PHE A 226 5.12 -13.46 -2.91
N GLN A 227 3.82 -13.27 -2.74
CA GLN A 227 2.79 -14.14 -3.29
C GLN A 227 1.60 -13.31 -3.77
N ALA A 228 1.12 -13.60 -4.98
CA ALA A 228 -0.18 -13.14 -5.42
C ALA A 228 -1.22 -14.18 -5.01
N ALA A 229 -2.20 -13.79 -4.20
CA ALA A 229 -3.28 -14.67 -3.74
C ALA A 229 -4.64 -14.17 -4.19
N SER A 230 -5.64 -15.07 -4.21
CA SER A 230 -7.01 -14.74 -4.61
C SER A 230 -7.61 -13.65 -3.73
N GLY A 231 -8.41 -12.77 -4.30
CA GLY A 231 -8.94 -11.59 -3.64
C GLY A 231 -9.84 -11.86 -2.42
N ASN A 232 -10.37 -13.06 -2.30
CA ASN A 232 -11.21 -13.52 -1.19
C ASN A 232 -10.47 -14.38 -0.15
N VAL A 233 -9.18 -14.61 -0.33
CA VAL A 233 -8.38 -15.35 0.66
C VAL A 233 -8.31 -14.54 1.95
N VAL A 234 -8.47 -15.21 3.07
CA VAL A 234 -8.32 -14.62 4.39
C VAL A 234 -6.85 -14.69 4.79
N ASP A 235 -6.27 -13.56 5.19
CA ASP A 235 -4.84 -13.44 5.52
C ASP A 235 -4.36 -14.47 6.55
N ASP A 236 -5.25 -14.90 7.46
CA ASP A 236 -4.93 -15.86 8.51
C ASP A 236 -4.49 -17.24 7.99
N GLN A 237 -4.82 -17.61 6.76
CA GLN A 237 -4.43 -18.91 6.17
C GLN A 237 -3.02 -18.90 5.56
N THR A 238 -2.42 -17.72 5.38
CA THR A 238 -1.17 -17.57 4.62
C THR A 238 0.10 -17.63 5.48
N HIS A 239 0.02 -17.24 6.76
CA HIS A 239 1.20 -17.09 7.62
C HIS A 239 1.96 -18.39 7.86
N GLN A 240 1.26 -19.52 8.08
CA GLN A 240 1.90 -20.82 8.31
C GLN A 240 2.72 -21.29 7.10
N ALA A 241 2.14 -21.16 5.90
CA ALA A 241 2.82 -21.52 4.66
C ALA A 241 4.02 -20.58 4.40
N THR A 242 3.83 -19.27 4.61
CA THR A 242 4.89 -18.27 4.45
C THR A 242 6.04 -18.51 5.43
N TRP A 243 5.74 -18.78 6.70
CA TRP A 243 6.78 -19.06 7.69
C TRP A 243 7.59 -20.31 7.32
N LYS A 244 6.94 -21.41 6.87
CA LYS A 244 7.63 -22.62 6.42
C LYS A 244 8.58 -22.32 5.27
N LEU A 245 8.11 -21.58 4.27
CA LEU A 245 8.92 -21.17 3.14
C LEU A 245 10.10 -20.28 3.57
N MET A 246 9.89 -19.39 4.53
CA MET A 246 11.00 -18.58 5.08
C MET A 246 12.02 -19.44 5.81
N ALA A 247 11.60 -20.46 6.56
CA ALA A 247 12.51 -21.40 7.21
C ALA A 247 13.33 -22.21 6.19
N GLU A 248 12.75 -22.58 5.06
CA GLU A 248 13.45 -23.23 3.94
C GLU A 248 14.44 -22.25 3.26
N LEU A 249 13.99 -21.03 2.93
CA LEU A 249 14.82 -20.00 2.31
C LEU A 249 16.04 -19.63 3.15
N THR A 250 15.85 -19.44 4.45
CA THR A 250 16.92 -19.03 5.36
C THR A 250 17.80 -20.18 5.82
N GLY A 251 17.34 -21.43 5.66
CA GLY A 251 17.99 -22.63 6.21
C GLY A 251 17.98 -22.69 7.75
N ARG A 252 17.19 -21.82 8.41
CA ARG A 252 17.11 -21.69 9.87
C ARG A 252 15.68 -21.43 10.33
N LYS A 253 15.38 -21.63 11.59
CA LYS A 253 14.03 -21.49 12.17
C LYS A 253 13.96 -20.43 13.28
N ASP A 254 15.11 -19.93 13.70
CA ASP A 254 15.27 -19.05 14.86
C ASP A 254 15.18 -17.55 14.53
N PHE A 255 14.80 -17.18 13.29
CA PHE A 255 14.44 -15.81 12.97
C PHE A 255 13.13 -15.40 13.66
N VAL A 256 13.00 -14.12 13.98
CA VAL A 256 11.78 -13.56 14.56
C VAL A 256 10.81 -13.19 13.42
N TYR A 257 9.67 -13.85 13.39
CA TYR A 257 8.61 -13.59 12.42
C TYR A 257 7.59 -12.59 13.00
N VAL A 258 7.55 -11.39 12.47
CA VAL A 258 6.66 -10.31 12.90
C VAL A 258 5.50 -10.18 11.93
N ALA A 259 4.28 -10.28 12.44
CA ALA A 259 3.07 -10.16 11.63
C ALA A 259 1.92 -9.50 12.41
N ASP A 260 0.87 -9.13 11.70
CA ASP A 260 -0.33 -8.54 12.28
C ASP A 260 -1.16 -9.54 13.11
N CYS A 261 -2.31 -9.11 13.61
CA CYS A 261 -3.18 -9.93 14.46
C CYS A 261 -3.75 -11.19 13.78
N LYS A 262 -3.62 -11.34 12.46
CA LYS A 262 -4.08 -12.53 11.73
C LYS A 262 -3.22 -13.77 12.02
N LEU A 263 -1.96 -13.56 12.39
CA LEU A 263 -1.10 -14.64 12.88
C LEU A 263 -1.59 -15.22 14.22
N ALA A 264 -2.32 -14.47 15.03
CA ALA A 264 -2.66 -14.83 16.42
C ALA A 264 -3.78 -15.89 16.53
N THR A 265 -3.90 -16.83 15.61
CA THR A 265 -4.73 -18.02 15.77
C THR A 265 -3.97 -19.08 16.58
N THR A 266 -4.71 -19.85 17.42
CA THR A 266 -4.09 -20.88 18.26
C THR A 266 -3.30 -21.90 17.43
N GLU A 267 -3.84 -22.30 16.27
CA GLU A 267 -3.23 -23.29 15.41
C GLU A 267 -1.89 -22.81 14.82
N GLN A 268 -1.88 -21.63 14.22
CA GLN A 268 -0.68 -21.08 13.58
C GLN A 268 0.44 -20.84 14.58
N MET A 269 0.12 -20.21 15.72
CA MET A 269 1.11 -19.95 16.76
C MET A 269 1.72 -21.25 17.30
N ARG A 270 0.90 -22.29 17.52
CA ARG A 270 1.38 -23.60 17.98
C ARG A 270 2.21 -24.32 16.93
N ASP A 271 1.82 -24.26 15.64
CA ASP A 271 2.60 -24.89 14.56
C ASP A 271 3.98 -24.24 14.43
N ILE A 272 4.04 -22.91 14.40
CA ILE A 272 5.31 -22.17 14.34
C ILE A 272 6.18 -22.45 15.56
N ALA A 273 5.64 -22.31 16.76
CA ALA A 273 6.37 -22.55 17.99
C ALA A 273 6.83 -24.02 18.13
N GLY A 274 5.95 -24.97 17.79
CA GLY A 274 6.26 -26.41 17.84
C GLY A 274 7.36 -26.83 16.87
N ARG A 275 7.60 -26.05 15.81
CA ARG A 275 8.71 -26.24 14.87
C ARG A 275 10.00 -25.53 15.28
N GLY A 276 10.00 -24.85 16.44
CA GLY A 276 11.13 -24.05 16.92
C GLY A 276 11.18 -22.62 16.37
N GLY A 277 10.11 -22.16 15.72
CA GLY A 277 9.99 -20.79 15.21
C GLY A 277 9.71 -19.78 16.32
N ARG A 278 10.06 -18.53 16.05
CA ARG A 278 9.90 -17.39 16.95
C ARG A 278 8.97 -16.36 16.30
N PHE A 279 8.07 -15.75 17.07
CA PHE A 279 7.14 -14.79 16.50
C PHE A 279 6.78 -13.64 17.44
N ILE A 280 6.34 -12.54 16.84
CA ILE A 280 5.68 -11.41 17.51
C ILE A 280 4.43 -11.08 16.72
N THR A 281 3.29 -10.92 17.41
CA THR A 281 2.02 -10.55 16.81
C THR A 281 1.16 -9.72 17.76
N VAL A 282 0.12 -9.08 17.24
CA VAL A 282 -0.87 -8.36 18.04
C VAL A 282 -1.96 -9.32 18.52
N LEU A 283 -2.32 -9.27 19.78
CA LEU A 283 -3.46 -10.04 20.28
C LEU A 283 -4.77 -9.47 19.75
N PRO A 284 -5.61 -10.25 19.06
CA PRO A 284 -6.90 -9.78 18.55
C PRO A 284 -7.84 -9.26 19.64
N ALA A 285 -8.65 -8.25 19.30
CA ALA A 285 -9.64 -7.69 20.22
C ALA A 285 -10.69 -8.72 20.68
N THR A 286 -10.93 -9.75 19.88
CA THR A 286 -11.90 -10.83 20.13
C THR A 286 -11.43 -11.86 21.17
N ARG A 287 -10.16 -11.85 21.54
CA ARG A 287 -9.59 -12.79 22.51
C ARG A 287 -10.04 -12.46 23.93
N LYS A 288 -10.28 -13.51 24.74
CA LYS A 288 -10.71 -13.36 26.15
C LYS A 288 -9.71 -12.56 26.98
N GLU A 289 -8.41 -12.77 26.74
CA GLU A 289 -7.34 -12.06 27.41
C GLU A 289 -7.45 -10.55 27.22
N ASN A 290 -7.85 -10.11 26.00
CA ASN A 290 -8.07 -8.70 25.71
C ASN A 290 -9.28 -8.14 26.50
N ALA A 291 -10.40 -8.85 26.51
CA ALA A 291 -11.59 -8.45 27.25
C ALA A 291 -11.32 -8.38 28.77
N THR A 292 -10.62 -9.38 29.31
CA THR A 292 -10.26 -9.45 30.73
C THR A 292 -9.36 -8.27 31.12
N PHE A 293 -8.33 -7.97 30.33
CA PHE A 293 -7.43 -6.86 30.63
C PHE A 293 -8.13 -5.51 30.55
N ARG A 294 -9.00 -5.30 29.55
CA ARG A 294 -9.80 -4.07 29.42
C ARG A 294 -10.77 -3.89 30.58
N THR A 295 -11.35 -4.96 31.10
CA THR A 295 -12.17 -4.92 32.32
C THR A 295 -11.33 -4.50 33.52
N ARG A 296 -10.11 -5.08 33.68
CA ARG A 296 -9.17 -4.73 34.76
C ARG A 296 -8.71 -3.27 34.68
N LEU A 297 -8.52 -2.71 33.47
CA LEU A 297 -8.21 -1.28 33.28
C LEU A 297 -9.28 -0.35 33.87
N VAL A 298 -10.55 -0.74 33.81
CA VAL A 298 -11.68 0.04 34.32
C VAL A 298 -11.91 -0.20 35.80
N GLU A 299 -11.96 -1.47 36.22
CA GLU A 299 -12.39 -1.86 37.57
C GLU A 299 -11.26 -1.81 38.58
N GLN A 300 -10.05 -2.10 38.16
CA GLN A 300 -8.87 -2.23 39.03
C GLN A 300 -7.62 -1.53 38.44
N PRO A 301 -7.69 -0.26 38.06
CA PRO A 301 -6.59 0.42 37.35
C PRO A 301 -5.29 0.45 38.20
N LYS A 302 -5.40 0.49 39.52
CA LYS A 302 -4.25 0.49 40.44
C LYS A 302 -3.54 -0.86 40.52
N SER A 303 -4.17 -1.96 40.10
CA SER A 303 -3.55 -3.29 40.07
C SER A 303 -2.55 -3.44 38.92
N ILE A 304 -2.61 -2.57 37.93
CA ILE A 304 -1.78 -2.61 36.75
C ILE A 304 -0.53 -1.76 36.98
N LYS A 305 0.62 -2.41 37.01
CA LYS A 305 1.92 -1.74 37.21
C LYS A 305 2.51 -1.38 35.86
N TRP A 306 2.42 -0.13 35.50
CA TRP A 306 3.02 0.40 34.28
C TRP A 306 4.47 0.82 34.53
N HIS A 307 5.39 0.35 33.69
CA HIS A 307 6.80 0.74 33.68
C HIS A 307 7.10 1.56 32.45
N VAL A 308 7.74 2.72 32.63
CA VAL A 308 8.16 3.56 31.50
C VAL A 308 9.31 2.86 30.77
N LEU A 309 9.15 2.64 29.47
CA LEU A 309 10.19 2.12 28.60
C LEU A 309 11.07 3.23 28.02
N TYR A 310 10.44 4.31 27.56
CA TYR A 310 11.11 5.50 27.05
C TYR A 310 10.14 6.67 26.91
N GLN A 311 10.72 7.86 26.68
CA GLN A 311 10.00 9.08 26.35
C GLN A 311 10.57 9.64 25.04
N GLU A 312 9.70 10.15 24.17
CA GLU A 312 10.08 10.90 22.98
C GLU A 312 9.85 12.37 23.27
N VAL A 313 10.80 13.21 22.88
CA VAL A 313 10.73 14.66 22.99
C VAL A 313 10.90 15.31 21.63
N ASP A 314 10.31 16.49 21.43
CA ASP A 314 10.54 17.32 20.24
C ASP A 314 11.83 18.16 20.36
N GLU A 315 12.09 19.00 19.36
CA GLU A 315 13.26 19.90 19.32
C GLU A 315 13.26 20.91 20.47
N ASP A 316 12.09 21.21 21.03
CA ASP A 316 11.90 22.15 22.17
C ASP A 316 11.89 21.40 23.52
N ASN A 317 12.28 20.12 23.59
CA ASN A 317 12.23 19.25 24.76
C ASN A 317 10.84 19.00 25.34
N ASN A 318 9.74 19.22 24.59
CA ASN A 318 8.43 18.83 25.05
C ASN A 318 8.21 17.33 24.82
N VAL A 319 7.64 16.65 25.81
CA VAL A 319 7.32 15.23 25.72
C VAL A 319 6.20 15.02 24.69
N THR A 320 6.52 14.34 23.60
CA THR A 320 5.57 14.01 22.51
C THR A 320 4.97 12.62 22.64
N ASP A 321 5.67 11.68 23.27
CA ASP A 321 5.13 10.36 23.62
C ASP A 321 5.80 9.81 24.88
N VAL A 322 5.04 9.06 25.67
CA VAL A 322 5.55 8.22 26.77
C VAL A 322 5.08 6.81 26.51
N MET A 323 6.03 5.93 26.28
CA MET A 323 5.75 4.51 26.09
C MET A 323 5.94 3.77 27.41
N GLN A 324 4.88 3.10 27.83
CA GLN A 324 4.87 2.28 29.03
C GLN A 324 4.54 0.84 28.68
N ALA A 325 4.99 -0.11 29.51
CA ALA A 325 4.63 -1.52 29.39
C ALA A 325 4.21 -2.11 30.72
N CYS A 326 3.37 -3.13 30.63
CA CYS A 326 2.99 -4.02 31.71
C CYS A 326 3.04 -5.46 31.19
N THR A 327 3.69 -6.36 31.92
CA THR A 327 3.62 -7.79 31.60
C THR A 327 2.39 -8.38 32.27
N ASP A 328 1.57 -9.10 31.49
CA ASP A 328 0.47 -9.85 32.11
C ASP A 328 1.04 -11.07 32.82
N GLU A 329 0.69 -11.22 34.10
CA GLU A 329 1.11 -12.37 34.93
C GLU A 329 0.48 -13.67 34.44
N HIS A 330 -0.61 -13.57 33.67
CA HIS A 330 -1.30 -14.70 33.08
C HIS A 330 -0.87 -14.89 31.63
N ALA A 331 -0.08 -15.92 31.38
CA ALA A 331 0.20 -16.37 30.02
C ALA A 331 -1.12 -16.66 29.29
N THR A 332 -1.11 -16.52 27.96
CA THR A 332 -2.26 -16.95 27.15
C THR A 332 -2.55 -18.44 27.39
N LYS A 333 -3.74 -18.90 26.99
CA LYS A 333 -4.12 -20.33 27.08
C LYS A 333 -3.12 -21.28 26.40
N GLU A 334 -2.33 -20.76 25.44
CA GLU A 334 -1.26 -21.48 24.74
C GLU A 334 0.08 -21.47 25.52
N GLY A 335 0.20 -20.70 26.57
CA GLY A 335 1.44 -20.52 27.35
C GLY A 335 2.37 -19.44 26.81
N PHE A 336 1.94 -18.62 25.84
CA PHE A 336 2.76 -17.56 25.28
C PHE A 336 2.71 -16.30 26.13
N ARG A 337 3.78 -15.50 26.08
CA ARG A 337 3.93 -14.26 26.84
C ARG A 337 3.09 -13.15 26.22
N LEU A 338 2.49 -12.32 27.08
CA LEU A 338 1.66 -11.20 26.68
C LEU A 338 2.18 -9.92 27.35
N PHE A 339 2.51 -8.94 26.55
CA PHE A 339 2.89 -7.61 26.98
C PHE A 339 1.82 -6.60 26.60
N TRP A 340 1.45 -5.76 27.55
CA TRP A 340 0.54 -4.63 27.31
C TRP A 340 1.34 -3.34 27.27
N TYR A 341 1.12 -2.55 26.24
CA TYR A 341 1.77 -1.26 26.04
C TYR A 341 0.76 -0.14 26.12
N ARG A 342 1.20 1.04 26.54
CA ARG A 342 0.42 2.26 26.52
C ARG A 342 1.28 3.41 26.02
N SER A 343 0.76 4.16 25.02
CA SER A 343 1.38 5.32 24.41
C SER A 343 0.49 6.54 24.59
N LEU A 344 1.04 7.67 25.00
CA LEU A 344 0.30 8.93 25.12
C LEU A 344 -0.15 9.44 23.76
N ARG A 345 0.71 9.35 22.74
CA ARG A 345 0.36 9.74 21.35
C ARG A 345 -0.81 8.92 20.82
N LYS A 346 -0.76 7.60 21.01
CA LYS A 346 -1.86 6.73 20.63
C LYS A 346 -3.12 7.02 21.43
N GLN A 347 -3.01 7.32 22.72
CA GLN A 347 -4.14 7.69 23.58
C GLN A 347 -4.84 8.94 23.04
N ALA A 348 -4.09 9.97 22.69
CA ALA A 348 -4.63 11.19 22.09
C ALA A 348 -5.30 10.91 20.73
N SER A 349 -4.68 10.07 19.91
CA SER A 349 -5.23 9.66 18.61
C SER A 349 -6.55 8.88 18.75
N ASP A 350 -6.59 7.90 19.66
CA ASP A 350 -7.79 7.08 19.90
C ASP A 350 -8.96 7.97 20.42
N ALA A 351 -8.68 8.90 21.34
CA ALA A 351 -9.64 9.87 21.84
C ALA A 351 -10.18 10.79 20.73
N ALA A 352 -9.29 11.31 19.88
CA ALA A 352 -9.68 12.16 18.75
C ALA A 352 -10.53 11.39 17.71
N ALA A 353 -10.16 10.14 17.41
CA ALA A 353 -10.92 9.29 16.50
C ALA A 353 -12.34 9.00 17.05
N ARG A 354 -12.47 8.72 18.35
CA ARG A 354 -13.76 8.51 19.02
C ARG A 354 -14.61 9.78 18.98
N ALA A 355 -14.03 10.94 19.28
CA ALA A 355 -14.73 12.22 19.21
C ALA A 355 -15.27 12.49 17.79
N THR A 356 -14.46 12.25 16.76
CA THR A 356 -14.86 12.40 15.35
C THR A 356 -16.00 11.45 14.96
N ARG A 357 -15.98 10.19 15.41
CA ARG A 357 -17.07 9.23 15.16
C ARG A 357 -18.38 9.70 15.79
N LEU A 358 -18.33 10.13 17.05
CA LEU A 358 -19.50 10.67 17.76
C LEU A 358 -20.06 11.93 17.09
N GLU A 359 -19.18 12.86 16.71
CA GLU A 359 -19.59 14.10 16.03
C GLU A 359 -20.30 13.83 14.71
N ARG A 360 -19.77 12.92 13.89
CA ARG A 360 -20.39 12.52 12.62
C ARG A 360 -21.75 11.88 12.83
N ALA A 361 -21.85 10.92 13.75
CA ALA A 361 -23.12 10.27 14.09
C ALA A 361 -24.17 11.27 14.60
N ILE A 362 -23.79 12.19 15.50
CA ILE A 362 -24.69 13.22 16.02
C ILE A 362 -25.19 14.16 14.90
N LYS A 363 -24.29 14.54 13.97
CA LYS A 363 -24.64 15.33 12.80
C LYS A 363 -25.68 14.62 11.92
N GLU A 364 -25.49 13.35 11.65
CA GLU A 364 -26.42 12.57 10.81
C GLU A 364 -27.75 12.29 11.53
N LEU A 365 -27.73 11.99 12.83
CA LEU A 365 -28.94 11.86 13.62
C LEU A 365 -29.73 13.18 13.68
N THR A 366 -29.04 14.33 13.76
CA THR A 366 -29.65 15.66 13.70
C THR A 366 -30.35 15.86 12.36
N ALA A 367 -29.68 15.56 11.25
CA ALA A 367 -30.27 15.63 9.92
C ALA A 367 -31.45 14.64 9.75
N LEU A 368 -31.38 13.45 10.34
CA LEU A 368 -32.51 12.50 10.35
C LEU A 368 -33.69 13.08 11.13
N ARG A 369 -33.47 13.65 12.32
CA ARG A 369 -34.50 14.30 13.14
C ARG A 369 -35.20 15.42 12.38
N GLU A 370 -34.48 16.26 11.65
CA GLU A 370 -35.03 17.29 10.78
C GLU A 370 -35.88 16.70 9.65
N ARG A 371 -35.41 15.60 9.01
CA ARG A 371 -36.22 14.89 7.99
C ARG A 371 -37.47 14.26 8.56
N LEU A 372 -37.45 13.75 9.80
CA LEU A 372 -38.63 13.23 10.51
C LEU A 372 -39.65 14.32 10.80
N ALA A 373 -39.21 15.52 11.16
CA ALA A 373 -40.06 16.69 11.43
C ALA A 373 -40.68 17.30 10.15
N SER A 374 -40.13 17.00 8.97
CA SER A 374 -40.64 17.54 7.71
C SER A 374 -42.07 17.09 7.40
N PRO A 375 -42.99 17.99 6.97
CA PRO A 375 -44.36 17.62 6.55
C PRO A 375 -44.40 16.57 5.43
N ARG A 376 -43.34 16.49 4.62
CA ARG A 376 -43.22 15.57 3.49
C ARG A 376 -42.40 14.32 3.81
N THR A 377 -42.17 14.01 5.09
CA THR A 377 -41.38 12.86 5.50
C THR A 377 -41.91 11.55 4.91
N ARG A 378 -40.98 10.68 4.50
CA ARG A 378 -41.27 9.30 4.05
C ARG A 378 -41.24 8.29 5.20
N PHE A 379 -40.77 8.70 6.39
CA PHE A 379 -40.66 7.85 7.57
C PHE A 379 -42.05 7.77 8.28
N ARG A 380 -42.91 6.90 7.76
CA ARG A 380 -44.29 6.68 8.25
C ARG A 380 -44.41 5.44 9.16
N LEU A 381 -43.33 4.63 9.26
CA LEU A 381 -43.31 3.40 10.04
C LEU A 381 -42.14 3.45 11.02
N ARG A 382 -42.39 3.06 12.27
CA ARG A 382 -41.36 2.98 13.32
C ARG A 382 -40.16 2.12 12.90
N ALA A 383 -40.41 1.01 12.22
CA ALA A 383 -39.36 0.11 11.72
C ALA A 383 -38.40 0.83 10.76
N LYS A 384 -38.91 1.70 9.84
CA LYS A 384 -38.03 2.44 8.92
C LYS A 384 -37.20 3.50 9.63
N VAL A 385 -37.72 4.07 10.71
CA VAL A 385 -36.97 5.02 11.55
C VAL A 385 -35.87 4.28 12.29
N ALA A 386 -36.19 3.13 12.88
CA ALA A 386 -35.21 2.28 13.57
C ALA A 386 -34.09 1.82 12.62
N GLU A 387 -34.45 1.34 11.43
CA GLU A 387 -33.47 0.94 10.39
C GLU A 387 -32.50 2.10 10.03
N ALA A 388 -33.05 3.31 9.86
CA ALA A 388 -32.21 4.48 9.55
C ALA A 388 -31.31 4.90 10.71
N VAL A 389 -31.80 4.79 11.96
CA VAL A 389 -30.99 5.04 13.17
C VAL A 389 -29.89 3.98 13.30
N ASP A 390 -30.26 2.70 13.16
CA ASP A 390 -29.31 1.60 13.26
C ASP A 390 -28.19 1.72 12.21
N ALA A 391 -28.54 2.07 10.97
CA ALA A 391 -27.54 2.29 9.92
C ALA A 391 -26.53 3.38 10.30
N ILE A 392 -26.96 4.51 10.86
CA ILE A 392 -26.06 5.60 11.30
C ILE A 392 -25.16 5.11 12.45
N LEU A 393 -25.75 4.43 13.45
CA LEU A 393 -24.99 3.98 14.62
C LEU A 393 -23.96 2.92 14.28
N ASP A 394 -24.28 2.04 13.34
CA ASP A 394 -23.38 0.98 12.86
C ASP A 394 -22.28 1.53 11.94
N GLU A 395 -22.63 2.44 11.01
CA GLU A 395 -21.65 3.08 10.13
C GLU A 395 -20.54 3.77 10.93
N HIS A 396 -20.91 4.46 12.02
CA HIS A 396 -19.95 5.15 12.87
C HIS A 396 -19.46 4.30 14.07
N SER A 397 -19.96 3.07 14.24
CA SER A 397 -19.62 2.18 15.37
C SER A 397 -19.78 2.86 16.74
N VAL A 398 -20.91 3.53 16.98
CA VAL A 398 -21.18 4.30 18.23
C VAL A 398 -22.43 3.84 18.97
N ARG A 399 -23.00 2.69 18.62
CA ARG A 399 -24.27 2.19 19.19
C ARG A 399 -24.28 2.15 20.73
N GLU A 400 -23.21 1.71 21.34
CA GLU A 400 -23.11 1.65 22.81
C GLU A 400 -22.84 3.03 23.44
N LEU A 401 -22.20 3.92 22.71
CA LEU A 401 -21.85 5.27 23.17
C LEU A 401 -23.01 6.27 23.02
N LEU A 402 -23.91 6.01 22.07
CA LEU A 402 -24.97 6.95 21.70
C LEU A 402 -26.33 6.23 21.58
N PRO A 403 -26.91 5.77 22.70
CA PRO A 403 -28.25 5.19 22.67
C PRO A 403 -29.29 6.20 22.13
N VAL A 404 -30.12 5.74 21.21
CA VAL A 404 -31.16 6.56 20.56
C VAL A 404 -32.54 6.03 20.89
N GLU A 405 -33.40 6.90 21.37
CA GLU A 405 -34.82 6.62 21.65
C GLU A 405 -35.69 7.18 20.53
N THR A 406 -36.57 6.35 19.97
CA THR A 406 -37.58 6.77 19.00
C THR A 406 -38.90 6.99 19.71
N ARG A 407 -39.45 8.20 19.60
CA ARG A 407 -40.75 8.60 20.18
C ARG A 407 -41.78 8.83 19.10
N GLU A 408 -43.02 8.45 19.42
CA GLU A 408 -44.19 8.70 18.59
C GLU A 408 -44.87 10.02 19.02
N LEU A 409 -45.23 10.81 18.04
CA LEU A 409 -45.96 12.06 18.20
C LEU A 409 -47.25 11.96 17.40
N GLU A 410 -48.38 12.25 18.03
CA GLU A 410 -49.65 12.38 17.33
C GLU A 410 -49.84 13.84 16.89
N GLU A 411 -49.99 14.05 15.57
CA GLU A 411 -50.28 15.35 14.99
C GLU A 411 -51.71 15.36 14.46
N GLU A 412 -52.50 16.23 15.00
CA GLU A 412 -53.86 16.44 14.55
C GLU A 412 -53.91 17.44 13.40
N THR A 413 -54.48 17.02 12.30
CA THR A 413 -54.72 17.86 11.13
C THR A 413 -56.21 17.86 10.80
N PHE A 414 -56.70 19.00 10.38
CA PHE A 414 -58.09 19.13 9.98
C PHE A 414 -58.16 19.34 8.47
N ARG A 415 -58.79 18.42 7.76
CA ARG A 415 -58.99 18.50 6.30
C ARG A 415 -60.45 18.78 5.99
N GLN A 416 -60.70 19.58 4.95
CA GLN A 416 -62.05 19.75 4.42
C GLN A 416 -62.63 18.39 3.99
N ALA A 417 -63.86 18.10 4.36
CA ALA A 417 -64.59 16.89 3.99
C ALA A 417 -64.84 16.80 2.47
N THR A 418 -64.93 17.96 1.80
CA THR A 418 -65.15 18.05 0.35
C THR A 418 -64.20 19.05 -0.28
N ARG A 419 -63.77 18.80 -1.52
CA ARG A 419 -62.95 19.75 -2.27
C ARG A 419 -63.78 21.02 -2.61
N GLY A 420 -63.22 22.19 -2.39
CA GLY A 420 -63.83 23.45 -2.74
C GLY A 420 -63.28 24.64 -1.93
N ARG A 421 -63.71 25.87 -2.26
CA ARG A 421 -63.33 27.07 -1.49
C ARG A 421 -64.00 27.02 -0.11
N PRO A 422 -63.27 27.24 0.99
CA PRO A 422 -63.86 27.20 2.34
C PRO A 422 -64.97 28.23 2.51
N SER A 423 -66.04 27.80 3.14
CA SER A 423 -67.22 28.67 3.53
C SER A 423 -67.59 28.43 4.99
N LYS A 424 -68.47 29.24 5.56
CA LYS A 424 -68.99 29.07 6.94
C LYS A 424 -69.67 27.69 7.16
N LYS A 425 -70.05 26.97 6.09
CA LYS A 425 -70.67 25.64 6.13
C LYS A 425 -69.70 24.50 5.85
N THR A 426 -68.41 24.77 5.65
CA THR A 426 -67.42 23.76 5.34
C THR A 426 -67.19 22.86 6.55
N LYS A 427 -67.43 21.55 6.38
CA LYS A 427 -67.12 20.53 7.39
C LYS A 427 -65.66 20.10 7.29
N TYR A 428 -65.02 20.04 8.43
CA TYR A 428 -63.65 19.55 8.56
C TYR A 428 -63.65 18.17 9.24
N VAL A 429 -62.84 17.26 8.72
CA VAL A 429 -62.60 15.95 9.31
C VAL A 429 -61.27 16.02 10.04
N ARG A 430 -61.28 15.64 11.31
CA ARG A 430 -60.06 15.46 12.12
C ARG A 430 -59.33 14.24 11.61
N GLN A 431 -58.07 14.40 11.27
CA GLN A 431 -57.17 13.34 10.85
C GLN A 431 -55.96 13.33 11.79
N VAL A 432 -55.80 12.25 12.55
CA VAL A 432 -54.63 12.03 13.40
C VAL A 432 -53.60 11.31 12.57
N GLN A 433 -52.39 11.87 12.52
CA GLN A 433 -51.24 11.26 11.87
C GLN A 433 -50.15 10.98 12.89
N THR A 434 -49.67 9.75 12.93
CA THR A 434 -48.52 9.38 13.75
C THR A 434 -47.24 9.88 13.08
N ARG A 435 -46.45 10.62 13.79
CA ARG A 435 -45.12 11.08 13.43
C ARG A 435 -44.10 10.50 14.37
N PHE A 436 -42.83 10.51 13.95
CA PHE A 436 -41.73 10.02 14.76
C PHE A 436 -40.73 11.13 14.98
N THR A 437 -40.10 11.12 16.17
CA THR A 437 -38.92 11.91 16.49
C THR A 437 -37.91 11.03 17.19
N ILE A 438 -36.64 11.44 17.18
CA ILE A 438 -35.55 10.72 17.84
C ILE A 438 -34.89 11.63 18.88
N ARG A 439 -34.47 11.03 19.98
CA ARG A 439 -33.67 11.64 21.03
C ARG A 439 -32.50 10.75 21.34
N TRP A 440 -31.36 11.32 21.59
CA TRP A 440 -30.13 10.60 21.97
C TRP A 440 -29.41 11.32 23.09
N GLU A 441 -28.58 10.59 23.80
CA GLU A 441 -27.73 11.11 24.84
C GLU A 441 -26.42 10.32 24.85
N VAL A 442 -25.29 11.00 25.08
CA VAL A 442 -23.99 10.31 25.16
C VAL A 442 -23.94 9.52 26.48
N ASN A 443 -23.71 8.22 26.38
CA ASN A 443 -23.55 7.36 27.54
C ASN A 443 -22.16 7.57 28.18
N GLY A 444 -22.09 8.44 29.19
CA GLY A 444 -20.85 8.80 29.86
C GLY A 444 -20.11 7.63 30.50
N VAL A 445 -20.84 6.62 31.01
CA VAL A 445 -20.24 5.42 31.60
C VAL A 445 -19.54 4.57 30.55
N ARG A 446 -20.18 4.36 29.41
CA ARG A 446 -19.58 3.63 28.27
C ARG A 446 -18.42 4.40 27.68
N LEU A 447 -18.56 5.72 27.54
CA LEU A 447 -17.49 6.60 27.08
C LEU A 447 -16.25 6.52 27.98
N ALA A 448 -16.41 6.59 29.28
CA ALA A 448 -15.31 6.46 30.24
C ALA A 448 -14.65 5.08 30.19
N ARG A 449 -15.46 4.01 30.01
CA ARG A 449 -14.96 2.64 29.87
C ARG A 449 -14.13 2.47 28.59
N GLU A 450 -14.57 3.00 27.46
CA GLU A 450 -13.81 2.96 26.20
C GLU A 450 -12.53 3.79 26.35
N ALA A 451 -12.61 4.98 26.91
CA ALA A 451 -11.48 5.88 27.12
C ALA A 451 -10.39 5.31 28.02
N ALA A 452 -10.73 4.46 28.99
CA ALA A 452 -9.76 3.78 29.84
C ALA A 452 -8.81 2.86 29.03
N GLY A 453 -9.25 2.39 27.87
CA GLY A 453 -8.47 1.56 26.95
C GLY A 453 -7.68 2.32 25.90
N ASP A 454 -7.77 3.65 25.85
CA ASP A 454 -7.09 4.48 24.85
C ASP A 454 -5.57 4.37 24.99
N GLY A 455 -4.90 4.29 23.86
CA GLY A 455 -3.44 4.14 23.82
C GLY A 455 -2.94 2.75 24.16
N VAL A 456 -3.81 1.84 24.63
CA VAL A 456 -3.40 0.50 25.08
C VAL A 456 -3.49 -0.51 23.95
N PHE A 457 -2.40 -1.27 23.75
CA PHE A 457 -2.34 -2.36 22.78
C PHE A 457 -1.49 -3.54 23.30
N PRO A 458 -1.85 -4.78 22.94
CA PRO A 458 -1.16 -5.98 23.38
C PRO A 458 -0.24 -6.55 22.30
N LEU A 459 0.96 -7.00 22.68
CA LEU A 459 1.82 -7.84 21.85
C LEU A 459 2.00 -9.22 22.46
N LEU A 460 1.89 -10.22 21.61
CA LEU A 460 1.98 -11.63 21.94
C LEU A 460 3.25 -12.23 21.33
N THR A 461 4.00 -13.04 22.10
CA THR A 461 5.24 -13.65 21.65
C THR A 461 5.56 -14.94 22.38
N ASN A 462 6.34 -15.81 21.73
CA ASN A 462 6.97 -16.98 22.37
C ASN A 462 8.44 -16.77 22.73
N LEU A 463 8.98 -15.55 22.58
CA LEU A 463 10.35 -15.21 22.93
C LEU A 463 10.51 -15.09 24.45
N ALA A 464 11.12 -16.10 25.10
CA ALA A 464 11.25 -16.16 26.55
C ALA A 464 12.24 -15.13 27.09
N GLU A 465 13.37 -14.92 26.40
CA GLU A 465 14.48 -14.08 26.84
C GLU A 465 14.31 -12.59 26.52
N TRP A 466 13.36 -12.24 25.66
CA TRP A 466 13.18 -10.86 25.24
C TRP A 466 12.45 -10.03 26.29
N THR A 467 12.92 -8.80 26.48
CA THR A 467 12.26 -7.82 27.33
C THR A 467 11.05 -7.21 26.63
N ALA A 468 10.17 -6.53 27.38
CA ALA A 468 9.07 -5.76 26.78
C ALA A 468 9.58 -4.70 25.78
N ARG A 469 10.78 -4.17 26.02
CA ARG A 469 11.41 -3.21 25.11
C ARG A 469 11.80 -3.86 23.78
N ASP A 470 12.46 -5.02 23.82
CA ASP A 470 12.90 -5.71 22.60
C ASP A 470 11.71 -6.10 21.72
N VAL A 471 10.64 -6.64 22.33
CA VAL A 471 9.40 -7.01 21.64
C VAL A 471 8.73 -5.79 20.99
N LEU A 472 8.67 -4.67 21.70
CA LEU A 472 8.10 -3.43 21.19
C LEU A 472 8.95 -2.87 20.04
N ASP A 473 10.26 -2.83 20.19
CA ASP A 473 11.16 -2.28 19.19
C ASP A 473 11.11 -3.10 17.88
N ALA A 474 11.02 -4.42 17.97
CA ALA A 474 10.79 -5.28 16.81
C ALA A 474 9.44 -4.99 16.15
N TYR A 475 8.37 -4.90 16.93
CA TYR A 475 7.05 -4.59 16.37
C TYR A 475 6.98 -3.18 15.78
N LYS A 476 7.63 -2.19 16.40
CA LYS A 476 7.68 -0.81 15.88
C LYS A 476 8.46 -0.67 14.56
N ARG A 477 9.15 -1.71 14.11
CA ARG A 477 9.75 -1.78 12.76
C ARG A 477 8.75 -2.21 11.67
N GLN A 478 7.53 -2.65 12.03
CA GLN A 478 6.46 -2.99 11.07
C GLN A 478 6.21 -1.91 9.99
N PRO A 479 6.29 -0.59 10.23
CA PRO A 479 6.17 0.43 9.19
C PRO A 479 7.16 0.27 8.03
N ILE A 480 8.19 -0.56 8.14
CA ILE A 480 9.13 -0.85 7.06
C ILE A 480 8.43 -1.57 5.89
N ILE A 481 7.50 -2.49 6.17
CA ILE A 481 6.72 -3.15 5.13
C ILE A 481 5.61 -2.25 4.59
N GLU A 482 4.97 -1.43 5.45
CA GLU A 482 3.99 -0.44 5.02
C GLU A 482 4.59 0.56 4.02
N LYS A 483 5.86 0.95 4.23
CA LYS A 483 6.60 1.76 3.27
C LYS A 483 6.71 1.06 1.91
N ARG A 484 6.96 -0.26 1.86
CA ARG A 484 7.01 -1.01 0.60
C ARG A 484 5.65 -1.05 -0.09
N PHE A 485 4.56 -1.19 0.66
CA PHE A 485 3.23 -1.09 0.10
C PHE A 485 2.89 0.32 -0.40
N SER A 486 3.31 1.34 0.33
CA SER A 486 3.19 2.73 -0.15
C SER A 486 3.95 2.93 -1.46
N GLN A 487 5.19 2.44 -1.57
CA GLN A 487 5.97 2.50 -2.81
C GLN A 487 5.28 1.74 -3.96
N LEU A 488 4.76 0.54 -3.71
CA LEU A 488 4.00 -0.23 -4.70
C LEU A 488 2.80 0.56 -5.24
N LYS A 489 2.04 1.20 -4.36
CA LYS A 489 0.81 1.91 -4.72
C LYS A 489 1.03 3.32 -5.27
N THR A 490 1.95 4.08 -4.69
CA THR A 490 2.18 5.49 -5.04
C THR A 490 3.34 5.67 -6.01
N ASP A 491 4.49 5.04 -5.71
CA ASP A 491 5.68 5.18 -6.54
C ASP A 491 5.53 4.39 -7.84
N PHE A 492 5.10 3.16 -7.79
CA PHE A 492 4.94 2.31 -8.97
C PHE A 492 3.54 2.36 -9.57
N ARG A 493 2.55 2.91 -8.87
CA ARG A 493 1.16 3.01 -9.35
C ARG A 493 0.67 1.67 -9.89
N VAL A 494 0.80 0.62 -9.09
CA VAL A 494 0.42 -0.74 -9.48
C VAL A 494 -1.03 -0.85 -10.01
N ALA A 495 -1.92 0.00 -9.53
CA ALA A 495 -3.30 0.11 -10.00
C ALA A 495 -3.55 1.49 -10.63
N PRO A 496 -4.41 1.59 -11.67
CA PRO A 496 -5.20 0.49 -12.27
C PRO A 496 -4.36 -0.41 -13.18
N VAL A 497 -4.62 -1.72 -13.13
CA VAL A 497 -4.00 -2.72 -14.00
C VAL A 497 -4.85 -2.87 -15.26
N TYR A 498 -4.26 -2.69 -16.43
CA TYR A 498 -4.96 -2.78 -17.72
C TYR A 498 -4.81 -4.15 -18.41
N LEU A 499 -3.94 -5.02 -17.90
CA LEU A 499 -3.78 -6.37 -18.41
C LEU A 499 -5.01 -7.22 -18.05
N GLN A 500 -5.48 -8.03 -19.01
CA GLN A 500 -6.65 -8.90 -18.82
C GLN A 500 -6.30 -10.35 -18.50
N ASN A 501 -5.11 -10.80 -18.89
CA ASN A 501 -4.64 -12.15 -18.67
C ASN A 501 -4.01 -12.28 -17.28
N VAL A 502 -4.50 -13.23 -16.47
CA VAL A 502 -4.03 -13.43 -15.10
C VAL A 502 -2.56 -13.84 -15.01
N GLU A 503 -2.05 -14.62 -15.98
CA GLU A 503 -0.62 -14.98 -16.01
C GLU A 503 0.25 -13.72 -16.20
N ARG A 504 -0.16 -12.82 -17.11
CA ARG A 504 0.53 -11.52 -17.33
C ARG A 504 0.47 -10.63 -16.09
N ILE A 505 -0.68 -10.63 -15.40
CA ILE A 505 -0.86 -9.86 -14.17
C ILE A 505 0.06 -10.38 -13.06
N VAL A 506 0.08 -11.68 -12.81
CA VAL A 506 0.96 -12.27 -11.78
C VAL A 506 2.42 -12.09 -12.15
N GLY A 507 2.78 -12.25 -13.43
CA GLY A 507 4.12 -11.96 -13.92
C GLY A 507 4.54 -10.51 -13.71
N LEU A 508 3.62 -9.55 -13.92
CA LEU A 508 3.86 -8.13 -13.64
C LEU A 508 4.04 -7.87 -12.13
N LEU A 509 3.25 -8.52 -11.28
CA LEU A 509 3.40 -8.42 -9.82
C LEU A 509 4.77 -8.94 -9.36
N ALA A 510 5.31 -9.99 -10.02
CA ALA A 510 6.68 -10.45 -9.78
C ALA A 510 7.73 -9.42 -10.21
N VAL A 511 7.52 -8.72 -11.33
CA VAL A 511 8.43 -7.63 -11.73
C VAL A 511 8.38 -6.47 -10.74
N TYR A 512 7.21 -6.14 -10.17
CA TYR A 512 7.11 -5.17 -9.07
C TYR A 512 7.86 -5.63 -7.81
N PHE A 513 7.85 -6.93 -7.50
CA PHE A 513 8.66 -7.46 -6.40
C PHE A 513 10.16 -7.19 -6.62
N PHE A 514 10.69 -7.45 -7.81
CA PHE A 514 12.08 -7.12 -8.14
C PHE A 514 12.33 -5.61 -8.13
N ALA A 515 11.38 -4.79 -8.56
CA ALA A 515 11.49 -3.33 -8.50
C ALA A 515 11.58 -2.82 -7.05
N LEU A 516 10.74 -3.35 -6.14
CA LEU A 516 10.81 -3.06 -4.71
C LEU A 516 12.15 -3.50 -4.10
N MET A 517 12.69 -4.64 -4.54
CA MET A 517 13.99 -5.13 -4.10
C MET A 517 15.13 -4.20 -4.54
N VAL A 518 15.18 -3.80 -5.80
CA VAL A 518 16.17 -2.82 -6.30
C VAL A 518 16.07 -1.51 -5.53
N GLN A 519 14.85 -1.01 -5.33
CA GLN A 519 14.61 0.25 -4.61
C GLN A 519 15.09 0.16 -3.15
N SER A 520 14.82 -0.95 -2.48
CA SER A 520 15.25 -1.17 -1.09
C SER A 520 16.76 -1.32 -0.96
N LEU A 521 17.37 -2.04 -1.90
CA LEU A 521 18.83 -2.23 -1.94
C LEU A 521 19.56 -0.91 -2.16
N LEU A 522 19.10 -0.07 -3.11
CA LEU A 522 19.70 1.25 -3.33
C LEU A 522 19.64 2.10 -2.06
N GLU A 523 18.49 2.15 -1.40
CA GLU A 523 18.32 2.89 -0.14
C GLU A 523 19.23 2.35 0.96
N ARG A 524 19.31 1.03 1.10
CA ARG A 524 20.12 0.35 2.12
C ARG A 524 21.61 0.56 1.89
N GLU A 525 22.09 0.29 0.69
CA GLU A 525 23.53 0.40 0.37
C GLU A 525 24.02 1.84 0.50
N LEU A 526 23.22 2.81 0.01
CA LEU A 526 23.59 4.22 0.16
C LEU A 526 23.67 4.64 1.63
N ARG A 527 22.69 4.27 2.46
CA ARG A 527 22.68 4.60 3.89
C ARG A 527 23.78 3.88 4.66
N ARG A 528 24.08 2.62 4.30
CA ARG A 528 25.19 1.87 4.87
C ARG A 528 26.52 2.54 4.55
N ALA A 529 26.76 2.86 3.29
CA ALA A 529 28.00 3.55 2.87
C ALA A 529 28.13 4.97 3.48
N MET A 530 27.02 5.68 3.67
CA MET A 530 27.03 6.96 4.42
C MET A 530 27.47 6.74 5.87
N SER A 531 26.92 5.74 6.55
CA SER A 531 27.27 5.41 7.93
C SER A 531 28.74 5.00 8.06
N GLU A 532 29.23 4.11 7.20
CA GLU A 532 30.62 3.67 7.15
C GLU A 532 31.60 4.83 6.85
N SER A 533 31.15 5.80 6.07
CA SER A 533 31.93 7.02 5.76
C SER A 533 31.73 8.16 6.77
N HIS A 534 31.04 7.92 7.89
CA HIS A 534 30.67 8.93 8.89
C HIS A 534 29.96 10.17 8.29
N LEU A 535 29.20 9.97 7.21
CA LEU A 535 28.46 11.02 6.52
C LEU A 535 27.01 11.05 7.04
N ALA A 536 26.68 12.05 7.84
CA ALA A 536 25.35 12.17 8.45
C ALA A 536 24.26 12.46 7.41
N GLU A 537 24.56 13.27 6.38
CA GLU A 537 23.58 13.82 5.46
C GLU A 537 24.15 14.05 4.06
N LEU A 538 23.24 14.05 3.06
CA LEU A 538 23.51 14.42 1.66
C LEU A 538 22.57 15.56 1.24
N PRO A 539 23.01 16.60 0.53
CA PRO A 539 22.17 17.73 0.09
C PRO A 539 21.32 17.35 -1.16
N LEU A 540 20.39 16.40 -1.00
CA LEU A 540 19.61 15.83 -2.10
C LEU A 540 18.32 16.60 -2.45
N TYR A 541 17.93 17.59 -1.66
CA TYR A 541 16.76 18.40 -1.97
C TYR A 541 17.14 19.57 -2.89
N PRO A 542 16.17 20.13 -3.68
CA PRO A 542 16.45 21.17 -4.68
C PRO A 542 17.22 22.38 -4.14
N GLU A 543 16.93 22.79 -2.90
CA GLU A 543 17.58 23.93 -2.25
C GLU A 543 18.91 23.55 -1.56
N GLY A 544 19.47 22.37 -1.85
CA GLY A 544 20.65 21.86 -1.16
C GLY A 544 20.40 21.48 0.30
N ARG A 545 19.14 21.38 0.71
CA ARG A 545 18.76 20.98 2.07
C ARG A 545 19.24 19.56 2.37
N PRO A 546 19.80 19.33 3.56
CA PRO A 546 20.34 18.03 3.95
C PRO A 546 19.26 16.94 4.06
N CYS A 547 19.66 15.71 3.73
CA CYS A 547 18.85 14.52 3.81
C CYS A 547 19.65 13.41 4.51
N SER A 548 19.26 13.09 5.74
CA SER A 548 19.89 12.03 6.55
C SER A 548 19.47 10.61 6.13
N ARG A 549 18.31 10.47 5.48
CA ARG A 549 17.78 9.17 5.03
C ARG A 549 17.38 9.20 3.55
N PRO A 550 18.35 9.19 2.62
CA PRO A 550 18.08 9.20 1.19
C PRO A 550 17.09 8.11 0.78
N THR A 551 16.15 8.47 -0.11
CA THR A 551 15.25 7.53 -0.76
C THR A 551 15.66 7.33 -2.20
N THR A 552 15.36 6.16 -2.77
CA THR A 552 15.64 5.85 -4.18
C THR A 552 15.07 6.93 -5.08
N ARG A 553 13.84 7.35 -4.86
CA ARG A 553 13.21 8.40 -5.69
C ARG A 553 14.05 9.68 -5.74
N ARG A 554 14.55 10.15 -4.60
CA ARG A 554 15.40 11.37 -4.56
C ARG A 554 16.71 11.21 -5.30
N VAL A 555 17.33 10.03 -5.20
CA VAL A 555 18.56 9.74 -5.95
C VAL A 555 18.27 9.74 -7.45
N LEU A 556 17.22 9.02 -7.89
CA LEU A 556 16.84 8.96 -9.31
C LEU A 556 16.49 10.34 -9.87
N ASP A 557 15.73 11.16 -9.12
CA ASP A 557 15.37 12.52 -9.53
C ASP A 557 16.62 13.43 -9.64
N TYR A 558 17.60 13.25 -8.75
CA TYR A 558 18.84 14.05 -8.80
C TYR A 558 19.69 13.71 -10.03
N PHE A 559 19.70 12.46 -10.47
CA PHE A 559 20.43 12.02 -11.67
C PHE A 559 19.62 12.22 -12.97
N ALA A 560 18.33 12.47 -12.92
CA ALA A 560 17.46 12.56 -14.08
C ALA A 560 17.92 13.56 -15.18
N PRO A 561 18.56 14.72 -14.87
CA PRO A 561 19.01 15.67 -15.88
C PRO A 561 20.23 15.23 -16.70
N LEU A 562 20.93 14.15 -16.31
CA LEU A 562 22.15 13.71 -16.99
C LEU A 562 21.82 13.13 -18.38
N SER A 563 22.53 13.63 -19.40
CA SER A 563 22.27 13.32 -20.81
C SER A 563 23.58 13.22 -21.61
N SER A 564 23.54 12.51 -22.72
CA SER A 564 24.55 12.53 -23.78
C SER A 564 24.04 13.33 -24.98
N HIS A 565 24.95 14.06 -25.64
CA HIS A 565 24.68 14.89 -26.80
C HIS A 565 25.64 14.53 -27.91
N THR A 566 25.16 13.94 -28.98
CA THR A 566 25.97 13.56 -30.14
C THR A 566 25.77 14.58 -31.27
N LEU A 567 26.82 15.34 -31.53
CA LEU A 567 26.89 16.28 -32.66
C LEU A 567 27.54 15.59 -33.84
N THR A 568 26.80 15.46 -34.95
CA THR A 568 27.31 14.87 -36.18
C THR A 568 27.40 15.97 -37.24
N THR A 569 28.65 16.24 -37.68
CA THR A 569 28.96 17.06 -38.83
C THR A 569 29.72 16.15 -39.80
N SER A 570 29.08 15.76 -40.92
CA SER A 570 29.68 14.77 -41.83
C SER A 570 31.08 15.18 -42.26
N PRO A 571 32.13 14.33 -42.15
CA PRO A 571 32.10 12.93 -41.73
C PRO A 571 32.36 12.68 -40.22
N THR A 572 32.44 13.70 -39.38
CA THR A 572 32.82 13.58 -37.97
C THR A 572 31.63 13.55 -37.03
N SER A 573 31.72 12.79 -35.94
CA SER A 573 30.76 12.77 -34.87
C SER A 573 31.48 12.94 -33.53
N THR A 574 30.96 13.81 -32.67
CA THR A 574 31.50 14.09 -31.33
C THR A 574 30.38 13.92 -30.33
N THR A 575 30.63 13.12 -29.28
CA THR A 575 29.68 12.95 -28.17
C THR A 575 30.19 13.74 -26.95
N ILE A 576 29.30 14.47 -26.31
CA ILE A 576 29.51 15.26 -25.10
C ILE A 576 28.50 14.81 -24.06
N THR A 577 28.93 14.53 -22.85
CA THR A 577 28.04 14.17 -21.74
C THR A 577 27.89 15.32 -20.76
N THR A 578 26.75 15.37 -20.07
CA THR A 578 26.51 16.33 -18.99
C THR A 578 27.54 16.12 -17.88
N GLU A 579 28.19 17.20 -17.43
CA GLU A 579 29.22 17.12 -16.39
C GLU A 579 28.62 16.68 -15.05
N LEU A 580 29.30 15.73 -14.40
CA LEU A 580 28.94 15.25 -13.07
C LEU A 580 29.29 16.31 -12.01
N THR A 581 28.30 16.72 -11.21
CA THR A 581 28.53 17.59 -10.04
C THR A 581 29.30 16.84 -8.95
N PRO A 582 29.92 17.56 -7.98
CA PRO A 582 30.55 16.90 -6.82
C PRO A 582 29.62 15.93 -6.08
N LEU A 583 28.33 16.26 -5.96
CA LEU A 583 27.35 15.39 -5.30
C LEU A 583 27.05 14.13 -6.14
N HIS A 584 26.95 14.23 -7.48
CA HIS A 584 26.87 13.05 -8.33
C HIS A 584 28.04 12.10 -8.09
N ARG A 585 29.28 12.62 -8.15
CA ARG A 585 30.49 11.83 -7.91
C ARG A 585 30.51 11.20 -6.53
N ARG A 586 30.06 11.95 -5.49
CA ARG A 586 29.98 11.42 -4.12
C ARG A 586 28.98 10.25 -4.00
N ILE A 587 27.80 10.38 -4.59
CA ILE A 587 26.79 9.29 -4.58
C ILE A 587 27.29 8.07 -5.34
N LEU A 588 27.91 8.26 -6.51
CA LEU A 588 28.50 7.18 -7.29
C LEU A 588 29.59 6.45 -6.49
N GLN A 589 30.47 7.20 -5.82
CA GLN A 589 31.49 6.63 -4.94
C GLN A 589 30.88 5.79 -3.82
N LEU A 590 29.85 6.31 -3.13
CA LEU A 590 29.15 5.60 -2.05
C LEU A 590 28.48 4.31 -2.53
N LEU A 591 27.98 4.29 -3.77
CA LEU A 591 27.32 3.13 -4.37
C LEU A 591 28.28 2.19 -5.13
N GLY A 592 29.58 2.51 -5.17
CA GLY A 592 30.57 1.73 -5.91
C GLY A 592 30.33 1.71 -7.42
N VAL A 593 29.78 2.80 -7.97
CA VAL A 593 29.57 2.97 -9.42
C VAL A 593 30.70 3.80 -10.00
N PRO A 594 31.48 3.29 -10.98
CA PRO A 594 32.54 4.06 -11.61
C PRO A 594 31.97 5.25 -12.39
N THR A 595 32.63 6.43 -12.30
CA THR A 595 32.22 7.62 -13.05
C THR A 595 32.29 7.40 -14.56
N ALA A 596 33.21 6.54 -15.03
CA ALA A 596 33.30 6.14 -16.43
C ALA A 596 32.02 5.51 -17.01
N ALA A 597 31.09 5.05 -16.18
CA ALA A 597 29.76 4.62 -16.62
C ALA A 597 28.89 5.76 -17.18
N TYR A 598 29.33 7.01 -16.99
CA TYR A 598 28.71 8.23 -17.52
C TYR A 598 29.52 8.87 -18.65
N ASP A 599 30.69 8.36 -18.96
CA ASP A 599 31.60 8.87 -20.01
C ASP A 599 31.40 8.06 -21.31
N GLN A 600 30.16 7.87 -21.75
CA GLN A 600 29.81 7.08 -22.95
C GLN A 600 29.89 7.89 -24.23
#